data_9fd64c070f4b6f6d67abde65c34cefc1
#
_entry.id   9fd64c070f4b6f6d67abde65c34cefc1
#
_cell.length_a   1.000
_cell.length_b   1.000
_cell.length_c   1.000
_cell.angle_alpha   90.00
_cell.angle_beta   90.00
_cell.angle_gamma   90.00
#
_symmetry.space_group_name_H-M   'P 1'
#
loop_
_entity.id
_entity.type
_entity.pdbx_description
1 polymer ?
#
loop_
_entity_poly.entity_id
_entity_poly.type
_entity_poly.pdbx_seq_one_letter_code
_entity_poly.pdbx_strand_id
1 'polypeptide(L)'
;IELVNLTSSSYPKGKTIKNSGYYGMNASWYEEIKEGSDIYSCILNIAYQDGKPLGALSQYKYGQKNRVGDCLIYYKNGSVYYAEGVKDSSDSRVPKTSGSWAQGGMGLFLGNSNWLSLFRNQPMTTEDYSKGTAPRSGMVVNTNTKDVYLFAVPVASTDLISFRQIIMDYFGLKEGASNSYIRAILLDGGASTELYGNDFYAHATIQHKIPQMISVG
;
A
#
# COMPACT_ATOMS: atom_id res chain seq x y z
N ILE A 1 3.58 -6.58 -12.38
CA ILE A 1 3.56 -6.21 -10.93
C ILE A 1 3.11 -7.41 -10.13
N GLU A 2 3.83 -7.67 -9.06
CA GLU A 2 3.53 -8.72 -8.10
C GLU A 2 3.63 -8.18 -6.67
N LEU A 3 2.85 -8.75 -5.77
CA LEU A 3 3.01 -8.51 -4.35
C LEU A 3 3.91 -9.58 -3.76
N VAL A 4 4.97 -9.18 -3.08
CA VAL A 4 6.01 -10.09 -2.57
C VAL A 4 6.05 -10.07 -1.05
N ASN A 5 6.00 -11.27 -0.45
CA ASN A 5 6.23 -11.43 0.98
C ASN A 5 7.73 -11.37 1.28
N LEU A 6 8.14 -10.47 2.17
CA LEU A 6 9.52 -10.28 2.58
C LEU A 6 9.85 -10.93 3.94
N THR A 7 8.86 -11.57 4.57
CA THR A 7 9.06 -12.22 5.87
C THR A 7 9.44 -13.70 5.72
N SER A 8 10.21 -14.21 6.67
CA SER A 8 10.57 -15.62 6.81
C SER A 8 10.90 -15.93 8.27
N SER A 9 11.19 -17.21 8.60
CA SER A 9 11.67 -17.58 9.94
C SER A 9 12.94 -16.82 10.37
N SER A 10 13.85 -16.54 9.40
CA SER A 10 15.08 -15.78 9.64
C SER A 10 14.86 -14.27 9.59
N TYR A 11 13.74 -13.81 9.05
CA TYR A 11 13.40 -12.39 8.87
C TYR A 11 11.92 -12.13 9.26
N PRO A 12 11.54 -12.32 10.53
CA PRO A 12 10.13 -12.20 10.96
C PRO A 12 9.55 -10.80 10.78
N LYS A 13 10.39 -9.76 10.77
CA LYS A 13 10.00 -8.37 10.47
C LYS A 13 10.07 -8.01 8.98
N GLY A 14 10.58 -8.92 8.14
CA GLY A 14 10.83 -8.66 6.73
C GLY A 14 12.23 -8.10 6.43
N LYS A 15 12.35 -7.39 5.30
CA LYS A 15 13.60 -6.80 4.78
C LYS A 15 13.36 -5.37 4.31
N THR A 16 14.43 -4.60 4.09
CA THR A 16 14.37 -3.39 3.24
C THR A 16 14.22 -3.82 1.78
N ILE A 17 13.67 -2.96 0.93
CA ILE A 17 13.51 -3.27 -0.50
C ILE A 17 14.85 -3.51 -1.16
N LYS A 18 15.84 -2.66 -0.90
CA LYS A 18 17.21 -2.83 -1.42
C LYS A 18 17.81 -4.21 -1.11
N ASN A 19 17.46 -4.77 0.05
CA ASN A 19 17.98 -6.08 0.49
C ASN A 19 17.02 -7.25 0.15
N SER A 20 15.94 -6.99 -0.56
CA SER A 20 14.96 -8.01 -0.94
C SER A 20 15.41 -8.86 -2.13
N GLY A 21 16.21 -8.28 -3.02
CA GLY A 21 16.57 -8.86 -4.32
C GLY A 21 15.58 -8.50 -5.44
N TYR A 22 14.61 -7.61 -5.16
CA TYR A 22 13.59 -7.17 -6.11
C TYR A 22 13.67 -5.65 -6.32
N TYR A 23 13.22 -5.19 -7.49
CA TYR A 23 12.87 -3.79 -7.70
C TYR A 23 11.41 -3.54 -7.31
N GLY A 24 11.11 -2.36 -6.79
CA GLY A 24 9.75 -2.03 -6.40
C GLY A 24 9.65 -1.06 -5.22
N MET A 25 8.52 -1.07 -4.54
CA MET A 25 8.20 -0.14 -3.47
C MET A 25 7.62 -0.86 -2.25
N ASN A 26 7.82 -0.26 -1.06
CA ASN A 26 7.09 -0.68 0.15
C ASN A 26 5.58 -0.63 -0.08
N ALA A 27 4.85 -1.46 0.64
CA ALA A 27 3.42 -1.59 0.39
C ALA A 27 2.56 -1.45 1.65
N SER A 28 2.15 -2.56 2.24
CA SER A 28 1.11 -2.57 3.27
C SER A 28 1.49 -1.82 4.54
N TRP A 29 0.51 -1.17 5.12
CA TRP A 29 0.52 -0.81 6.53
C TRP A 29 0.67 -2.05 7.38
N TYR A 30 1.49 -1.99 8.43
CA TYR A 30 1.70 -3.08 9.36
C TYR A 30 1.88 -2.57 10.79
N GLU A 31 1.72 -3.46 11.73
CA GLU A 31 2.11 -3.25 13.12
C GLU A 31 3.07 -4.35 13.57
N GLU A 32 3.90 -4.04 14.52
CA GLU A 32 4.78 -5.01 15.16
C GLU A 32 4.07 -5.65 16.35
N ILE A 33 4.08 -6.99 16.38
CA ILE A 33 3.55 -7.79 17.49
C ILE A 33 4.73 -8.45 18.19
N LYS A 34 4.84 -8.22 19.49
CA LYS A 34 5.86 -8.86 20.32
C LYS A 34 5.31 -10.12 20.98
N GLU A 35 6.02 -11.22 20.81
CA GLU A 35 5.73 -12.50 21.45
C GLU A 35 7.01 -13.05 22.09
N GLY A 36 7.10 -12.98 23.41
CA GLY A 36 8.35 -13.28 24.13
C GLY A 36 9.48 -12.34 23.69
N SER A 37 10.56 -12.91 23.16
CA SER A 37 11.70 -12.18 22.59
C SER A 37 11.50 -11.81 21.11
N ASP A 38 10.54 -12.40 20.44
CA ASP A 38 10.37 -12.27 18.99
C ASP A 38 9.42 -11.12 18.65
N ILE A 39 9.70 -10.47 17.53
CA ILE A 39 8.88 -9.40 16.98
C ILE A 39 8.51 -9.79 15.55
N TYR A 40 7.21 -9.78 15.27
CA TYR A 40 6.61 -10.11 13.99
C TYR A 40 5.92 -8.90 13.39
N SER A 41 5.94 -8.76 12.07
CA SER A 41 5.14 -7.75 11.38
C SER A 41 3.80 -8.35 10.94
N CYS A 42 2.71 -7.72 11.38
CA CYS A 42 1.35 -8.08 11.02
C CYS A 42 0.78 -7.05 10.06
N ILE A 43 0.43 -7.46 8.84
CA ILE A 43 -0.16 -6.58 7.83
C ILE A 43 -1.54 -6.13 8.30
N LEU A 44 -1.78 -4.83 8.21
CA LEU A 44 -3.10 -4.23 8.43
C LEU A 44 -3.87 -4.21 7.10
N ASN A 45 -5.11 -4.66 7.06
CA ASN A 45 -5.91 -4.77 5.85
C ASN A 45 -5.40 -5.86 4.86
N ILE A 46 -5.64 -5.70 3.55
CA ILE A 46 -5.48 -6.72 2.52
C ILE A 46 -4.13 -6.64 1.82
N ALA A 47 -3.44 -7.78 1.74
CA ALA A 47 -2.34 -8.02 0.81
C ALA A 47 -2.45 -9.47 0.31
N TYR A 48 -2.88 -9.64 -0.92
CA TYR A 48 -3.14 -10.95 -1.55
C TYR A 48 -2.41 -11.07 -2.87
N GLN A 49 -1.75 -12.19 -3.06
CA GLN A 49 -1.14 -12.60 -4.31
C GLN A 49 -1.56 -14.04 -4.61
N ASP A 50 -1.98 -14.32 -5.85
CA ASP A 50 -2.35 -15.68 -6.30
C ASP A 50 -3.45 -16.34 -5.45
N GLY A 51 -4.39 -15.55 -4.96
CA GLY A 51 -5.48 -16.02 -4.12
C GLY A 51 -5.09 -16.36 -2.69
N LYS A 52 -3.88 -16.01 -2.26
CA LYS A 52 -3.34 -16.27 -0.93
C LYS A 52 -2.96 -14.97 -0.21
N PRO A 53 -3.16 -14.91 1.11
CA PRO A 53 -2.69 -13.77 1.90
C PRO A 53 -1.16 -13.75 1.93
N LEU A 54 -0.58 -12.54 1.88
CA LEU A 54 0.82 -12.30 2.14
C LEU A 54 1.02 -11.90 3.61
N GLY A 55 2.16 -12.24 4.19
CA GLY A 55 2.50 -11.85 5.54
C GLY A 55 3.59 -12.72 6.16
N ALA A 56 3.89 -12.49 7.43
CA ALA A 56 4.87 -13.25 8.18
C ALA A 56 4.51 -14.74 8.27
N LEU A 57 5.48 -15.58 8.60
CA LEU A 57 5.23 -16.99 8.92
C LEU A 57 4.21 -17.15 10.04
N SER A 58 4.17 -16.19 10.95
CA SER A 58 3.16 -16.07 12.01
C SER A 58 1.81 -15.54 11.50
N GLN A 59 1.67 -15.25 10.21
CA GLN A 59 0.41 -14.73 9.65
C GLN A 59 -0.79 -15.62 9.99
N TYR A 60 -0.59 -16.92 10.10
CA TYR A 60 -1.65 -17.85 10.50
C TYR A 60 -2.04 -17.68 11.96
N LYS A 61 -1.14 -17.18 12.80
CA LYS A 61 -1.41 -16.88 14.22
C LYS A 61 -1.90 -15.45 14.43
N TYR A 62 -1.26 -14.49 13.77
CA TYR A 62 -1.56 -13.06 13.92
C TYR A 62 -2.33 -12.48 12.75
N GLY A 63 -2.24 -13.14 11.59
CA GLY A 63 -3.04 -12.86 10.41
C GLY A 63 -2.84 -11.47 9.82
N GLN A 64 -3.66 -11.18 8.85
CA GLN A 64 -3.94 -9.81 8.46
C GLN A 64 -5.00 -9.30 9.41
N LYS A 65 -4.75 -8.20 10.12
CA LYS A 65 -5.80 -7.57 10.90
C LYS A 65 -6.88 -7.06 9.97
N ASN A 66 -8.12 -7.42 10.27
CA ASN A 66 -9.29 -7.04 9.48
C ASN A 66 -9.60 -5.55 9.65
N ARG A 67 -8.69 -4.69 9.22
CA ARG A 67 -8.90 -3.25 9.15
C ARG A 67 -9.59 -2.93 7.82
N VAL A 68 -10.68 -2.21 7.88
CA VAL A 68 -11.39 -1.76 6.67
C VAL A 68 -10.59 -0.67 5.99
N GLY A 69 -10.30 -0.84 4.73
CA GLY A 69 -9.58 0.12 3.89
C GLY A 69 -10.00 -0.02 2.44
N ASP A 70 -9.44 0.82 1.59
CA ASP A 70 -9.68 0.73 0.15
C ASP A 70 -8.65 -0.18 -0.49
N CYS A 71 -9.02 -0.84 -1.58
CA CYS A 71 -8.18 -1.80 -2.26
C CYS A 71 -7.99 -1.46 -3.74
N LEU A 72 -6.77 -1.61 -4.23
CA LEU A 72 -6.49 -1.78 -5.65
C LEU A 72 -6.40 -3.27 -5.96
N ILE A 73 -7.10 -3.71 -6.99
CA ILE A 73 -7.29 -5.12 -7.32
C ILE A 73 -6.94 -5.34 -8.79
N TYR A 74 -6.11 -6.33 -9.05
CA TYR A 74 -5.77 -6.79 -10.38
C TYR A 74 -6.21 -8.23 -10.57
N TYR A 75 -6.89 -8.50 -11.67
CA TYR A 75 -7.24 -9.85 -12.08
C TYR A 75 -6.35 -10.33 -13.23
N LYS A 76 -6.10 -11.62 -13.29
CA LYS A 76 -5.27 -12.28 -14.32
C LYS A 76 -5.66 -11.92 -15.76
N ASN A 77 -6.92 -11.57 -16.01
CA ASN A 77 -7.39 -11.12 -17.33
C ASN A 77 -6.93 -9.69 -17.68
N GLY A 78 -6.12 -9.05 -16.83
CA GLY A 78 -5.64 -7.68 -17.03
C GLY A 78 -6.60 -6.60 -16.52
N SER A 79 -7.73 -6.96 -15.93
CA SER A 79 -8.64 -5.97 -15.35
C SER A 79 -8.11 -5.40 -14.05
N VAL A 80 -8.22 -4.08 -13.88
CA VAL A 80 -7.83 -3.36 -12.67
C VAL A 80 -9.05 -2.66 -12.08
N TYR A 81 -9.24 -2.80 -10.78
CA TYR A 81 -10.38 -2.25 -10.06
C TYR A 81 -9.94 -1.52 -8.79
N TYR A 82 -10.77 -0.59 -8.38
CA TYR A 82 -10.73 0.03 -7.06
C TYR A 82 -11.95 -0.40 -6.27
N ALA A 83 -11.75 -0.87 -5.06
CA ALA A 83 -12.81 -1.32 -4.17
C ALA A 83 -12.73 -0.57 -2.84
N GLU A 84 -13.79 0.17 -2.51
CA GLU A 84 -13.90 0.88 -1.24
C GLU A 84 -14.34 -0.07 -0.12
N GLY A 85 -13.82 0.15 1.07
CA GLY A 85 -14.29 -0.49 2.29
C GLY A 85 -14.09 -2.00 2.33
N VAL A 86 -12.98 -2.51 1.81
CA VAL A 86 -12.64 -3.94 1.89
C VAL A 86 -12.09 -4.27 3.26
N LYS A 87 -12.71 -5.24 3.95
CA LYS A 87 -12.35 -5.62 5.30
C LYS A 87 -11.37 -6.80 5.34
N ASP A 88 -11.67 -7.84 4.61
CA ASP A 88 -10.92 -9.08 4.65
C ASP A 88 -11.08 -9.90 3.36
N SER A 89 -10.45 -11.06 3.33
CA SER A 89 -10.45 -11.94 2.17
C SER A 89 -11.79 -12.59 1.85
N SER A 90 -12.78 -12.50 2.73
CA SER A 90 -14.14 -13.03 2.44
C SER A 90 -14.91 -12.13 1.48
N ASP A 91 -14.46 -10.89 1.29
CA ASP A 91 -15.03 -9.99 0.30
C ASP A 91 -14.92 -10.60 -1.10
N SER A 92 -16.03 -10.69 -1.80
CA SER A 92 -16.13 -11.29 -3.13
C SER A 92 -15.27 -10.58 -4.20
N ARG A 93 -14.90 -9.35 -3.94
CA ARG A 93 -14.03 -8.54 -4.81
C ARG A 93 -12.56 -8.91 -4.69
N VAL A 94 -12.14 -9.58 -3.60
CA VAL A 94 -10.75 -10.03 -3.42
C VAL A 94 -10.51 -11.29 -4.25
N PRO A 95 -9.56 -11.27 -5.22
CA PRO A 95 -9.37 -12.37 -6.15
C PRO A 95 -8.83 -13.62 -5.46
N LYS A 96 -9.35 -14.79 -5.86
CA LYS A 96 -8.95 -16.11 -5.36
C LYS A 96 -8.13 -16.92 -6.39
N THR A 97 -7.76 -16.28 -7.50
CA THR A 97 -7.13 -16.94 -8.64
C THR A 97 -5.65 -16.60 -8.75
N SER A 98 -4.86 -17.56 -9.26
CA SER A 98 -3.45 -17.32 -9.60
C SER A 98 -3.30 -16.24 -10.67
N GLY A 99 -2.25 -15.44 -10.59
CA GLY A 99 -1.97 -14.30 -11.47
C GLY A 99 -2.79 -13.05 -11.13
N SER A 100 -3.48 -13.04 -9.99
CA SER A 100 -4.25 -11.89 -9.51
C SER A 100 -3.71 -11.40 -8.16
N TRP A 101 -3.90 -10.11 -7.86
CA TRP A 101 -3.50 -9.54 -6.57
C TRP A 101 -4.52 -8.52 -6.06
N ALA A 102 -4.47 -8.27 -4.76
CA ALA A 102 -5.20 -7.19 -4.10
C ALA A 102 -4.32 -6.53 -3.03
N GLN A 103 -4.17 -5.22 -3.14
CA GLN A 103 -3.39 -4.39 -2.23
C GLN A 103 -4.29 -3.38 -1.53
N GLY A 104 -4.34 -3.47 -0.20
CA GLY A 104 -5.09 -2.53 0.62
C GLY A 104 -4.28 -1.32 1.05
N GLY A 105 -4.98 -0.24 1.34
CA GLY A 105 -4.44 1.03 1.79
C GLY A 105 -5.54 2.00 2.20
N MET A 106 -5.20 3.27 2.36
CA MET A 106 -6.17 4.34 2.60
C MET A 106 -6.47 5.09 1.31
N GLY A 107 -7.72 5.17 0.90
CA GLY A 107 -8.13 5.88 -0.32
C GLY A 107 -7.76 7.36 -0.30
N LEU A 108 -7.20 7.86 -1.39
CA LEU A 108 -6.81 9.28 -1.53
C LEU A 108 -7.88 10.15 -2.21
N PHE A 109 -8.95 9.54 -2.73
CA PHE A 109 -10.12 10.23 -3.33
C PHE A 109 -9.74 11.37 -4.27
N LEU A 110 -8.88 11.09 -5.26
CA LEU A 110 -8.36 12.09 -6.20
C LEU A 110 -9.49 12.84 -6.93
N GLY A 111 -9.40 14.17 -6.97
CA GLY A 111 -10.41 15.04 -7.58
C GLY A 111 -11.66 15.29 -6.74
N ASN A 112 -11.85 14.61 -5.61
CA ASN A 112 -13.02 14.81 -4.76
C ASN A 112 -12.79 15.97 -3.76
N SER A 113 -13.61 17.03 -3.82
CA SER A 113 -13.49 18.19 -2.94
C SER A 113 -13.72 17.89 -1.45
N ASN A 114 -14.41 16.79 -1.13
CA ASN A 114 -14.62 16.34 0.26
C ASN A 114 -13.63 15.25 0.70
N TRP A 115 -12.53 15.08 -0.03
CA TRP A 115 -11.59 13.97 0.15
C TRP A 115 -11.02 13.84 1.56
N LEU A 116 -10.73 14.96 2.23
CA LEU A 116 -10.12 14.94 3.57
C LEU A 116 -11.05 14.36 4.63
N SER A 117 -12.35 14.67 4.54
CA SER A 117 -13.37 14.06 5.40
C SER A 117 -13.50 12.57 5.12
N LEU A 118 -13.54 12.17 3.85
CA LEU A 118 -13.58 10.76 3.44
C LEU A 118 -12.34 10.01 3.92
N PHE A 119 -11.16 10.60 3.77
CA PHE A 119 -9.90 10.03 4.24
C PHE A 119 -9.90 9.77 5.75
N ARG A 120 -10.30 10.77 6.54
CA ARG A 120 -10.34 10.68 8.00
C ARG A 120 -11.37 9.68 8.53
N ASN A 121 -12.41 9.40 7.77
CA ASN A 121 -13.44 8.45 8.13
C ASN A 121 -13.08 6.99 7.81
N GLN A 122 -11.92 6.74 7.20
CA GLN A 122 -11.48 5.38 6.93
C GLN A 122 -11.01 4.70 8.22
N PRO A 123 -11.58 3.55 8.61
CA PRO A 123 -11.26 2.88 9.87
C PRO A 123 -9.95 2.05 9.82
N MET A 124 -9.10 2.31 8.85
CA MET A 124 -7.85 1.59 8.63
C MET A 124 -6.91 1.71 9.82
N THR A 125 -6.83 2.89 10.42
CA THR A 125 -5.99 3.16 11.59
C THR A 125 -6.75 3.96 12.64
N THR A 126 -6.25 3.96 13.88
CA THR A 126 -6.76 4.82 14.95
C THR A 126 -6.07 6.19 14.99
N GLU A 127 -5.01 6.37 14.20
CA GLU A 127 -4.24 7.61 14.11
C GLU A 127 -4.72 8.46 12.94
N ASP A 128 -4.72 9.78 13.13
CA ASP A 128 -5.06 10.72 12.06
C ASP A 128 -3.83 11.01 11.19
N TYR A 129 -3.57 10.14 10.21
CA TYR A 129 -2.48 10.31 9.24
C TYR A 129 -2.64 11.51 8.29
N SER A 130 -3.77 12.22 8.38
CA SER A 130 -3.92 13.49 7.66
C SER A 130 -3.14 14.63 8.31
N LYS A 131 -2.70 14.45 9.56
CA LYS A 131 -1.91 15.43 10.31
C LYS A 131 -0.42 15.08 10.27
N GLY A 132 0.39 16.10 10.40
CA GLY A 132 1.84 15.99 10.43
C GLY A 132 2.47 15.69 9.07
N THR A 133 3.79 15.65 9.10
CA THR A 133 4.64 15.42 7.92
C THR A 133 5.44 14.14 8.09
N ALA A 134 5.64 13.42 6.99
CA ALA A 134 6.46 12.21 6.93
C ALA A 134 6.77 11.88 5.46
N PRO A 135 7.77 11.05 5.18
CA PRO A 135 7.88 10.39 3.89
C PRO A 135 6.58 9.64 3.53
N ARG A 136 6.20 9.63 2.26
CA ARG A 136 4.92 9.08 1.80
C ARG A 136 5.11 8.10 0.65
N SER A 137 4.30 7.05 0.65
CA SER A 137 4.21 6.07 -0.44
C SER A 137 2.75 5.89 -0.85
N GLY A 138 2.53 5.71 -2.14
CA GLY A 138 1.19 5.48 -2.67
C GLY A 138 1.21 4.68 -3.96
N MET A 139 0.11 4.00 -4.20
CA MET A 139 -0.13 3.24 -5.41
C MET A 139 -1.34 3.82 -6.13
N VAL A 140 -1.21 4.01 -7.43
CA VAL A 140 -2.25 4.58 -8.28
C VAL A 140 -2.54 3.63 -9.42
N VAL A 141 -3.78 3.50 -9.79
CA VAL A 141 -4.20 2.76 -10.99
C VAL A 141 -5.00 3.66 -11.93
N ASN A 142 -4.74 3.51 -13.20
CA ASN A 142 -5.65 3.98 -14.24
C ASN A 142 -6.51 2.79 -14.70
N THR A 143 -7.77 2.76 -14.30
CA THR A 143 -8.65 1.62 -14.61
C THR A 143 -9.02 1.51 -16.09
N ASN A 144 -8.86 2.59 -16.88
CA ASN A 144 -9.09 2.57 -18.31
C ASN A 144 -7.91 1.95 -19.08
N THR A 145 -6.68 2.43 -18.79
CA THR A 145 -5.47 1.93 -19.46
C THR A 145 -4.89 0.69 -18.79
N LYS A 146 -5.32 0.40 -17.55
CA LYS A 146 -4.85 -0.69 -16.69
C LYS A 146 -3.41 -0.50 -16.19
N ASP A 147 -2.91 0.72 -16.29
CA ASP A 147 -1.58 1.06 -15.79
C ASP A 147 -1.58 1.20 -14.27
N VAL A 148 -0.47 0.81 -13.68
CA VAL A 148 -0.20 0.97 -12.26
C VAL A 148 1.03 1.85 -12.07
N TYR A 149 0.93 2.83 -11.18
CA TYR A 149 1.97 3.79 -10.87
C TYR A 149 2.32 3.71 -9.38
N LEU A 150 3.60 3.80 -9.08
CA LEU A 150 4.13 3.83 -7.72
C LEU A 150 4.70 5.21 -7.43
N PHE A 151 4.25 5.83 -6.36
CA PHE A 151 4.69 7.14 -5.92
C PHE A 151 5.38 7.04 -4.58
N ALA A 152 6.63 7.50 -4.49
CA ALA A 152 7.36 7.63 -3.25
C ALA A 152 7.94 9.04 -3.13
N VAL A 153 7.63 9.72 -2.04
CA VAL A 153 8.21 11.01 -1.67
C VAL A 153 8.98 10.82 -0.37
N PRO A 154 10.30 10.65 -0.42
CA PRO A 154 11.10 10.29 0.75
C PRO A 154 11.40 11.47 1.69
N VAL A 155 10.82 12.64 1.43
CA VAL A 155 11.06 13.88 2.18
C VAL A 155 10.21 13.91 3.45
N ALA A 156 10.87 14.02 4.61
CA ALA A 156 10.20 13.98 5.92
C ALA A 156 9.24 15.17 6.17
N SER A 157 9.35 16.27 5.43
CA SER A 157 8.45 17.41 5.53
C SER A 157 7.20 17.32 4.66
N THR A 158 6.94 16.17 4.03
CA THR A 158 5.78 15.98 3.14
C THR A 158 4.52 15.74 3.95
N ASP A 159 3.56 16.65 3.89
CA ASP A 159 2.21 16.43 4.42
C ASP A 159 1.34 15.63 3.43
N LEU A 160 0.18 15.18 3.88
CA LEU A 160 -0.71 14.38 3.06
C LEU A 160 -1.35 15.19 1.92
N ILE A 161 -1.61 16.48 2.15
CA ILE A 161 -2.21 17.36 1.14
C ILE A 161 -1.23 17.51 -0.02
N SER A 162 0.03 17.83 0.28
CA SER A 162 1.11 17.97 -0.71
C SER A 162 1.35 16.66 -1.47
N PHE A 163 1.37 15.52 -0.77
CA PHE A 163 1.52 14.21 -1.42
C PHE A 163 0.39 13.90 -2.40
N ARG A 164 -0.86 14.12 -1.97
CA ARG A 164 -2.03 13.96 -2.85
C ARG A 164 -1.99 14.92 -4.04
N GLN A 165 -1.57 16.17 -3.81
CA GLN A 165 -1.45 17.18 -4.87
C GLN A 165 -0.42 16.77 -5.93
N ILE A 166 0.74 16.25 -5.53
CA ILE A 166 1.75 15.70 -6.45
C ILE A 166 1.15 14.66 -7.39
N ILE A 167 0.34 13.74 -6.84
CA ILE A 167 -0.33 12.73 -7.66
C ILE A 167 -1.35 13.37 -8.59
N MET A 168 -2.15 14.30 -8.09
CA MET A 168 -3.15 15.00 -8.90
C MET A 168 -2.51 15.78 -10.06
N ASP A 169 -1.42 16.49 -9.80
CA ASP A 169 -0.70 17.27 -10.81
C ASP A 169 -0.11 16.36 -11.89
N TYR A 170 0.45 15.21 -11.51
CA TYR A 170 0.97 14.23 -12.47
C TYR A 170 -0.09 13.76 -13.48
N PHE A 171 -1.33 13.57 -13.02
CA PHE A 171 -2.45 13.15 -13.89
C PHE A 171 -3.29 14.31 -14.45
N GLY A 172 -2.92 15.56 -14.21
CA GLY A 172 -3.68 16.73 -14.63
C GLY A 172 -5.07 16.83 -14.01
N LEU A 173 -5.27 16.27 -12.82
CA LEU A 173 -6.54 16.29 -12.10
C LEU A 173 -6.72 17.60 -11.34
N LYS A 174 -7.98 18.07 -11.26
CA LYS A 174 -8.35 19.25 -10.50
C LYS A 174 -9.31 18.89 -9.38
N GLU A 175 -9.23 19.61 -8.29
CA GLU A 175 -10.16 19.49 -7.17
C GLU A 175 -11.58 19.81 -7.65
N GLY A 176 -12.55 18.99 -7.21
CA GLY A 176 -13.95 19.09 -7.63
C GLY A 176 -14.24 18.58 -9.05
N ALA A 177 -13.22 18.15 -9.80
CA ALA A 177 -13.41 17.58 -11.13
C ALA A 177 -13.85 16.11 -11.05
N SER A 178 -14.78 15.72 -11.92
CA SER A 178 -15.16 14.31 -12.05
C SER A 178 -13.97 13.48 -12.49
N ASN A 179 -13.62 12.48 -11.71
CA ASN A 179 -12.58 11.50 -12.03
C ASN A 179 -13.09 10.10 -11.67
N SER A 180 -13.32 9.29 -12.70
CA SER A 180 -13.85 7.92 -12.52
C SER A 180 -12.81 6.82 -12.71
N TYR A 181 -11.63 7.13 -13.26
CA TYR A 181 -10.67 6.13 -13.70
C TYR A 181 -9.29 6.19 -13.02
N ILE A 182 -8.84 7.34 -12.50
CA ILE A 182 -7.60 7.41 -11.71
C ILE A 182 -7.96 7.20 -10.24
N ARG A 183 -7.47 6.11 -9.67
CA ARG A 183 -7.72 5.72 -8.28
C ARG A 183 -6.41 5.54 -7.55
N ALA A 184 -6.35 5.97 -6.30
CA ALA A 184 -5.14 5.94 -5.51
C ALA A 184 -5.39 5.51 -4.07
N ILE A 185 -4.42 4.77 -3.53
CA ILE A 185 -4.33 4.46 -2.10
C ILE A 185 -3.01 4.97 -1.54
N LEU A 186 -3.07 5.47 -0.31
CA LEU A 186 -1.90 5.71 0.52
C LEU A 186 -1.45 4.36 1.10
N LEU A 187 -0.17 4.09 0.96
CA LEU A 187 0.50 2.94 1.53
C LEU A 187 1.24 3.34 2.82
N ASP A 188 1.92 2.38 3.45
CA ASP A 188 2.75 2.67 4.61
C ASP A 188 3.83 3.72 4.25
N GLY A 189 4.10 4.60 5.19
CA GLY A 189 4.96 5.75 4.98
C GLY A 189 6.06 5.85 6.05
N GLY A 190 6.53 7.08 6.31
CA GLY A 190 7.58 7.32 7.30
C GLY A 190 8.86 6.55 6.93
N ALA A 191 9.42 5.86 7.91
CA ALA A 191 10.64 5.08 7.76
C ALA A 191 10.50 3.85 6.84
N SER A 192 9.28 3.48 6.45
CA SER A 192 9.00 2.40 5.48
C SER A 192 9.09 2.87 4.04
N THR A 193 9.05 4.19 3.77
CA THR A 193 9.06 4.74 2.40
C THR A 193 10.35 4.39 1.70
N GLU A 194 10.26 3.53 0.70
CA GLU A 194 11.38 3.04 -0.09
C GLU A 194 10.90 2.68 -1.50
N LEU A 195 11.56 3.19 -2.53
CA LEU A 195 11.34 2.84 -3.93
C LEU A 195 12.69 2.57 -4.58
N TYR A 196 12.88 1.37 -5.08
CA TYR A 196 14.13 0.89 -5.67
C TYR A 196 13.91 0.42 -7.11
N GLY A 197 14.69 0.93 -8.01
CA GLY A 197 14.71 0.55 -9.43
C GLY A 197 16.14 0.35 -9.92
N ASN A 198 16.28 0.01 -11.20
CA ASN A 198 17.58 -0.27 -11.79
C ASN A 198 18.55 0.91 -11.68
N ASP A 199 18.06 2.13 -11.96
CA ASP A 199 18.87 3.33 -12.06
C ASP A 199 18.53 4.39 -10.99
N PHE A 200 17.68 4.05 -10.03
CA PHE A 200 17.27 4.99 -8.98
C PHE A 200 17.00 4.29 -7.64
N TYR A 201 17.18 5.07 -6.58
CA TYR A 201 16.87 4.65 -5.22
C TYR A 201 16.39 5.85 -4.40
N ALA A 202 15.09 5.85 -4.06
CA ALA A 202 14.47 6.85 -3.22
C ALA A 202 14.03 6.20 -1.91
N HIS A 203 14.44 6.75 -0.78
CA HIS A 203 14.16 6.17 0.54
C HIS A 203 14.11 7.23 1.64
N ALA A 204 13.37 6.95 2.71
CA ALA A 204 13.44 7.72 3.95
C ALA A 204 14.85 7.67 4.55
N THR A 205 15.23 8.70 5.31
CA THR A 205 16.55 8.78 5.97
C THR A 205 16.79 7.60 6.91
N ILE A 206 15.75 7.19 7.66
CA ILE A 206 15.76 5.97 8.47
C ILE A 206 14.92 4.93 7.73
N GLN A 207 15.43 3.73 7.57
CA GLN A 207 14.75 2.65 6.86
C GLN A 207 14.31 1.56 7.83
N HIS A 208 13.06 1.17 7.73
CA HIS A 208 12.53 0.01 8.43
C HIS A 208 12.55 -1.23 7.54
N LYS A 209 12.66 -2.39 8.19
CA LYS A 209 12.31 -3.66 7.57
C LYS A 209 10.81 -3.72 7.43
N ILE A 210 10.34 -4.14 6.27
CA ILE A 210 8.92 -4.19 5.94
C ILE A 210 8.49 -5.62 5.62
N PRO A 211 7.24 -6.01 5.93
CA PRO A 211 6.78 -7.38 5.71
C PRO A 211 6.47 -7.70 4.25
N GLN A 212 6.18 -6.68 3.44
CA GLN A 212 5.66 -6.88 2.10
C GLN A 212 6.00 -5.70 1.19
N MET A 213 6.21 -5.99 -0.09
CA MET A 213 6.48 -4.99 -1.14
C MET A 213 5.63 -5.22 -2.38
N ILE A 214 5.56 -4.20 -3.22
CA ILE A 214 5.11 -4.27 -4.61
C ILE A 214 6.36 -4.38 -5.48
N SER A 215 6.51 -5.51 -6.16
CA SER A 215 7.61 -5.74 -7.11
C SER A 215 7.22 -5.32 -8.51
N VAL A 216 8.17 -4.71 -9.22
CA VAL A 216 8.10 -4.42 -10.64
C VAL A 216 9.17 -5.27 -11.33
N GLY A 217 8.73 -6.23 -12.13
CA GLY A 217 9.60 -7.12 -12.92
C GLY A 217 9.95 -6.54 -14.27
#